data_35f90ef99619edb8041f9ce12de4416f
#
_entry.id   35f90ef99619edb8041f9ce12de4416f
#
_cell.length_a   1.000
_cell.length_b   1.000
_cell.length_c   1.000
_cell.angle_alpha   90.00
_cell.angle_beta   90.00
_cell.angle_gamma   90.00
#
_symmetry.space_group_name_H-M   'P 1'
#
loop_
_entity.id
_entity.type
_entity.pdbx_description
1 polymer ?
#
loop_
_entity_poly.entity_id
_entity_poly.type
_entity_poly.pdbx_seq_one_letter_code
_entity_poly.pdbx_strand_id
1 'polypeptide(L)'
;MNKRIRVLHVAEAAGGVERYLQTLFKYSDKEQVENILVCSQNYDYKKMKSLADRVIVLKMAHQIDPTSDIKVEKALRRIIKQLKPDIVYAHSSKAGALARIADLGLKNRVIYNPHGWAFNMQQSAKKKEMYKWVEKISAHFCDKIVCISDAERESALREKICKPSKLQVIYNGIDLEEIEKTIPMRRAQLGIPEDAFVVGMVGRLSKQKAPDTFVKAAKLIKEKIPNAFFLMVGDGELRDQVEDLVNQYDLGSSFLITGWVDNPTAYMKIMDVGMLLSRWEGFGLVLPEYMACGVPIIATNVDAIPNIVKDGVNGMLINKDSFVGAQKVCTRLNSDTELKDRIIASAKSMVKNKFGAKRVAKESIELYKNLEKQN
;
A
#
# COMPACT_ATOMS: atom_id res chain seq x y z
N MET A 1 21.03 30.84 0.93
CA MET A 1 20.11 29.72 1.07
C MET A 1 20.45 28.69 0.00
N ASN A 2 20.69 27.44 0.35
CA ASN A 2 20.86 26.40 -0.67
C ASN A 2 19.59 26.27 -1.47
N LYS A 3 19.68 26.12 -2.80
CA LYS A 3 18.55 25.90 -3.70
C LYS A 3 17.84 24.59 -3.27
N ARG A 4 16.51 24.64 -3.04
CA ARG A 4 15.71 23.42 -2.80
C ARG A 4 15.66 22.58 -4.06
N ILE A 5 15.69 21.26 -3.91
CA ILE A 5 15.48 20.32 -5.02
C ILE A 5 14.01 20.33 -5.37
N ARG A 6 13.68 20.71 -6.59
CA ARG A 6 12.29 20.73 -7.08
C ARG A 6 11.91 19.37 -7.64
N VAL A 7 10.99 18.70 -7.00
CA VAL A 7 10.49 17.37 -7.39
C VAL A 7 9.05 17.49 -7.89
N LEU A 8 8.82 17.13 -9.15
CA LEU A 8 7.49 17.04 -9.75
C LEU A 8 6.98 15.61 -9.65
N HIS A 9 6.09 15.35 -8.71
CA HIS A 9 5.40 14.07 -8.59
C HIS A 9 4.23 13.99 -9.57
N VAL A 10 4.14 12.89 -10.31
CA VAL A 10 3.05 12.63 -11.26
C VAL A 10 2.35 11.34 -10.84
N ALA A 11 1.07 11.41 -10.49
CA ALA A 11 0.32 10.29 -9.94
C ALA A 11 -1.14 10.29 -10.43
N GLU A 12 -1.59 9.12 -10.89
CA GLU A 12 -2.98 8.96 -11.38
C GLU A 12 -3.82 8.15 -10.39
N ALA A 13 -3.27 7.09 -9.81
CA ALA A 13 -3.99 6.17 -8.94
C ALA A 13 -4.16 6.74 -7.52
N ALA A 14 -5.39 6.92 -7.07
CA ALA A 14 -5.73 7.23 -5.68
C ALA A 14 -5.55 6.00 -4.75
N GLY A 15 -5.86 6.15 -3.48
CA GLY A 15 -5.75 5.06 -2.49
C GLY A 15 -4.33 4.86 -1.99
N GLY A 16 -3.70 3.71 -2.22
CA GLY A 16 -2.38 3.38 -1.67
C GLY A 16 -1.28 4.33 -2.11
N VAL A 17 -1.30 4.79 -3.37
CA VAL A 17 -0.33 5.76 -3.91
C VAL A 17 -0.55 7.14 -3.28
N GLU A 18 -1.82 7.54 -3.14
CA GLU A 18 -2.15 8.80 -2.49
C GLU A 18 -1.70 8.82 -1.01
N ARG A 19 -1.96 7.74 -0.25
CA ARG A 19 -1.48 7.60 1.13
C ARG A 19 0.04 7.66 1.23
N TYR A 20 0.75 7.00 0.30
CA TYR A 20 2.20 7.09 0.21
C TYR A 20 2.66 8.55 0.01
N LEU A 21 2.06 9.29 -0.92
CA LEU A 21 2.41 10.68 -1.18
C LEU A 21 2.06 11.62 -0.01
N GLN A 22 0.91 11.42 0.62
CA GLN A 22 0.55 12.17 1.84
C GLN A 22 1.61 11.99 2.92
N THR A 23 2.03 10.76 3.14
CA THR A 23 3.04 10.40 4.13
C THR A 23 4.41 10.98 3.75
N LEU A 24 4.82 10.84 2.49
CA LEU A 24 6.08 11.39 1.98
C LEU A 24 6.14 12.91 2.16
N PHE A 25 5.10 13.63 1.75
CA PHE A 25 5.07 15.10 1.82
C PHE A 25 4.99 15.63 3.26
N LYS A 26 4.27 14.93 4.15
CA LYS A 26 4.17 15.29 5.57
C LYS A 26 5.54 15.30 6.26
N TYR A 27 6.40 14.35 5.92
CA TYR A 27 7.71 14.18 6.54
C TYR A 27 8.89 14.66 5.69
N SER A 28 8.62 15.17 4.49
CA SER A 28 9.65 15.77 3.63
C SER A 28 10.17 17.07 4.25
N ASP A 29 11.50 17.21 4.24
CA ASP A 29 12.14 18.43 4.72
C ASP A 29 11.92 19.56 3.68
N LYS A 30 11.05 20.51 4.03
CA LYS A 30 10.67 21.63 3.18
C LYS A 30 11.80 22.65 2.94
N GLU A 31 12.86 22.63 3.73
CA GLU A 31 14.05 23.46 3.50
C GLU A 31 14.93 22.86 2.40
N GLN A 32 14.82 21.56 2.15
CA GLN A 32 15.64 20.85 1.18
C GLN A 32 14.89 20.54 -0.13
N VAL A 33 13.57 20.27 -0.06
CA VAL A 33 12.78 19.81 -1.19
C VAL A 33 11.54 20.67 -1.38
N GLU A 34 11.25 21.01 -2.63
CA GLU A 34 9.98 21.57 -3.09
C GLU A 34 9.17 20.46 -3.76
N ASN A 35 8.09 19.99 -3.10
CA ASN A 35 7.23 18.93 -3.64
C ASN A 35 6.06 19.53 -4.42
N ILE A 36 6.04 19.30 -5.73
CA ILE A 36 4.94 19.69 -6.62
C ILE A 36 4.21 18.42 -7.05
N LEU A 37 2.89 18.37 -6.89
CA LEU A 37 2.07 17.23 -7.29
C LEU A 37 1.22 17.55 -8.50
N VAL A 38 1.31 16.70 -9.52
CA VAL A 38 0.32 16.58 -10.60
C VAL A 38 -0.46 15.29 -10.37
N CYS A 39 -1.75 15.40 -10.07
CA CYS A 39 -2.57 14.23 -9.75
C CYS A 39 -3.89 14.20 -10.54
N SER A 40 -4.58 13.04 -10.48
CA SER A 40 -5.92 12.90 -11.03
C SER A 40 -6.96 13.61 -10.16
N GLN A 41 -8.15 13.79 -10.70
CA GLN A 41 -9.31 14.37 -10.00
C GLN A 41 -9.85 13.51 -8.85
N ASN A 42 -9.34 12.27 -8.70
CA ASN A 42 -9.79 11.31 -7.67
C ASN A 42 -9.04 11.47 -6.33
N TYR A 43 -8.02 12.35 -6.29
CA TYR A 43 -7.28 12.66 -5.07
C TYR A 43 -8.03 13.62 -4.16
N ASP A 44 -7.85 13.48 -2.83
CA ASP A 44 -8.29 14.51 -1.89
C ASP A 44 -7.45 15.79 -2.07
N TYR A 45 -7.93 16.67 -2.93
CA TYR A 45 -7.26 17.92 -3.25
C TYR A 45 -6.98 18.79 -2.01
N LYS A 46 -7.91 18.83 -1.06
CA LYS A 46 -7.80 19.65 0.16
C LYS A 46 -6.62 19.17 1.02
N LYS A 47 -6.55 17.86 1.23
CA LYS A 47 -5.49 17.23 2.02
C LYS A 47 -4.14 17.35 1.30
N MET A 48 -4.09 17.07 0.00
CA MET A 48 -2.85 17.19 -0.77
C MET A 48 -2.31 18.62 -0.81
N LYS A 49 -3.19 19.63 -0.94
CA LYS A 49 -2.80 21.05 -0.91
C LYS A 49 -2.23 21.51 0.42
N SER A 50 -2.59 20.88 1.53
CA SER A 50 -2.01 21.20 2.85
C SER A 50 -0.61 20.60 3.06
N LEU A 51 -0.22 19.61 2.24
CA LEU A 51 1.02 18.85 2.39
C LEU A 51 2.08 19.22 1.36
N ALA A 52 1.68 19.35 0.08
CA ALA A 52 2.57 19.70 -1.02
C ALA A 52 2.72 21.22 -1.17
N ASP A 53 3.86 21.69 -1.71
CA ASP A 53 4.07 23.10 -2.01
C ASP A 53 3.14 23.61 -3.12
N ARG A 54 2.80 22.71 -4.08
CA ARG A 54 1.85 23.01 -5.16
C ARG A 54 1.14 21.74 -5.61
N VAL A 55 -0.17 21.86 -5.93
CA VAL A 55 -0.99 20.78 -6.50
C VAL A 55 -1.62 21.25 -7.79
N ILE A 56 -1.51 20.42 -8.82
CA ILE A 56 -2.10 20.62 -10.15
C ILE A 56 -2.95 19.40 -10.47
N VAL A 57 -4.24 19.59 -10.73
CA VAL A 57 -5.15 18.49 -11.07
C VAL A 57 -5.26 18.39 -12.59
N LEU A 58 -5.02 17.19 -13.12
CA LEU A 58 -5.28 16.86 -14.52
C LEU A 58 -6.36 15.78 -14.60
N LYS A 59 -7.23 15.87 -15.62
CA LYS A 59 -8.24 14.83 -15.86
C LYS A 59 -7.57 13.58 -16.43
N MET A 60 -7.16 12.67 -15.54
CA MET A 60 -6.53 11.40 -15.89
C MET A 60 -7.50 10.25 -15.59
N ALA A 61 -7.84 9.46 -16.62
CA ALA A 61 -8.63 8.25 -16.46
C ALA A 61 -7.74 7.08 -15.99
N HIS A 62 -8.30 6.16 -15.19
CA HIS A 62 -7.56 4.95 -14.77
C HIS A 62 -7.32 3.98 -15.91
N GLN A 63 -8.31 3.83 -16.81
CA GLN A 63 -8.19 2.99 -18.00
C GLN A 63 -7.33 3.67 -19.07
N ILE A 64 -6.69 2.86 -19.93
CA ILE A 64 -5.94 3.37 -21.07
C ILE A 64 -6.93 3.92 -22.09
N ASP A 65 -6.80 5.22 -22.40
CA ASP A 65 -7.55 5.94 -23.42
C ASP A 65 -6.57 6.78 -24.26
N PRO A 66 -6.16 6.30 -25.44
CA PRO A 66 -5.12 6.96 -26.25
C PRO A 66 -5.41 8.43 -26.53
N THR A 67 -6.67 8.79 -26.74
CA THR A 67 -7.06 10.18 -27.07
C THR A 67 -6.93 11.11 -25.87
N SER A 68 -7.36 10.67 -24.71
CA SER A 68 -7.20 11.38 -23.44
C SER A 68 -5.74 11.40 -23.00
N ASP A 69 -5.05 10.27 -23.12
CA ASP A 69 -3.67 10.11 -22.67
C ASP A 69 -2.68 11.00 -23.44
N ILE A 70 -2.87 11.21 -24.75
CA ILE A 70 -2.11 12.18 -25.54
C ILE A 70 -2.32 13.62 -25.06
N LYS A 71 -3.56 13.97 -24.68
CA LYS A 71 -3.85 15.32 -24.13
C LYS A 71 -3.16 15.51 -22.78
N VAL A 72 -3.19 14.50 -21.92
CA VAL A 72 -2.51 14.50 -20.62
C VAL A 72 -1.01 14.60 -20.79
N GLU A 73 -0.40 13.80 -21.69
CA GLU A 73 1.03 13.85 -22.01
C GLU A 73 1.46 15.26 -22.45
N LYS A 74 0.74 15.88 -23.40
CA LYS A 74 1.03 17.26 -23.85
C LYS A 74 0.91 18.28 -22.72
N ALA A 75 -0.07 18.13 -21.83
CA ALA A 75 -0.23 18.97 -20.66
C ALA A 75 0.93 18.78 -19.67
N LEU A 76 1.30 17.55 -19.37
CA LEU A 76 2.47 17.22 -18.52
C LEU A 76 3.75 17.83 -19.09
N ARG A 77 4.00 17.68 -20.40
CA ARG A 77 5.17 18.27 -21.05
C ARG A 77 5.22 19.78 -20.91
N ARG A 78 4.08 20.48 -21.04
CA ARG A 78 4.01 21.93 -20.82
C ARG A 78 4.34 22.28 -19.37
N ILE A 79 3.77 21.55 -18.41
CA ILE A 79 4.01 21.74 -16.97
C ILE A 79 5.50 21.54 -16.65
N ILE A 80 6.11 20.48 -17.14
CA ILE A 80 7.54 20.18 -16.92
C ILE A 80 8.40 21.33 -17.50
N LYS A 81 8.13 21.79 -18.72
CA LYS A 81 8.86 22.91 -19.34
C LYS A 81 8.70 24.24 -18.58
N GLN A 82 7.53 24.51 -18.03
CA GLN A 82 7.24 25.73 -17.27
C GLN A 82 7.86 25.71 -15.88
N LEU A 83 7.76 24.60 -15.19
CA LEU A 83 8.22 24.46 -13.80
C LEU A 83 9.70 24.16 -13.70
N LYS A 84 10.28 23.56 -14.74
CA LYS A 84 11.70 23.16 -14.80
C LYS A 84 12.13 22.42 -13.52
N PRO A 85 11.46 21.28 -13.18
CA PRO A 85 11.82 20.52 -12.00
C PRO A 85 13.24 19.95 -12.16
N ASP A 86 13.93 19.74 -11.05
CA ASP A 86 15.19 19.01 -11.04
C ASP A 86 14.94 17.51 -11.24
N ILE A 87 13.80 17.02 -10.71
CA ILE A 87 13.38 15.61 -10.76
C ILE A 87 11.91 15.51 -11.18
N VAL A 88 11.62 14.61 -12.12
CA VAL A 88 10.26 14.12 -12.41
C VAL A 88 10.10 12.75 -11.76
N TYR A 89 9.21 12.63 -10.77
CA TYR A 89 8.97 11.40 -10.04
C TYR A 89 7.59 10.85 -10.36
N ALA A 90 7.55 9.80 -11.15
CA ALA A 90 6.33 9.19 -11.66
C ALA A 90 5.88 8.00 -10.81
N HIS A 91 4.59 7.93 -10.48
CA HIS A 91 3.98 6.93 -9.61
C HIS A 91 2.91 6.13 -10.36
N SER A 92 2.93 4.80 -10.23
CA SER A 92 2.10 3.83 -10.96
C SER A 92 2.45 3.65 -12.45
N SER A 93 1.99 2.53 -13.04
CA SER A 93 2.37 2.18 -14.43
C SER A 93 1.88 3.20 -15.44
N LYS A 94 0.63 3.68 -15.33
CA LYS A 94 0.07 4.62 -16.31
C LYS A 94 0.71 6.01 -16.21
N ALA A 95 0.71 6.62 -15.02
CA ALA A 95 1.36 7.91 -14.82
C ALA A 95 2.87 7.81 -15.09
N GLY A 96 3.48 6.66 -14.76
CA GLY A 96 4.86 6.34 -15.09
C GLY A 96 5.16 6.38 -16.58
N ALA A 97 4.32 5.81 -17.42
CA ALA A 97 4.47 5.87 -18.87
C ALA A 97 4.30 7.30 -19.40
N LEU A 98 3.23 7.97 -19.00
CA LEU A 98 2.92 9.32 -19.46
C LEU A 98 3.99 10.34 -19.07
N ALA A 99 4.48 10.30 -17.83
CA ALA A 99 5.51 11.22 -17.36
C ALA A 99 6.86 10.99 -18.06
N ARG A 100 7.27 9.70 -18.24
CA ARG A 100 8.51 9.37 -18.96
C ARG A 100 8.46 9.83 -20.43
N ILE A 101 7.32 9.68 -21.11
CA ILE A 101 7.14 10.17 -22.48
C ILE A 101 7.13 11.71 -22.51
N ALA A 102 6.41 12.35 -21.59
CA ALA A 102 6.36 13.82 -21.52
C ALA A 102 7.71 14.45 -21.25
N ASP A 103 8.63 13.75 -20.58
CA ASP A 103 9.97 14.23 -20.26
C ASP A 103 11.00 13.96 -21.36
N LEU A 104 10.68 13.19 -22.39
CA LEU A 104 11.62 12.84 -23.46
C LEU A 104 12.30 14.08 -24.07
N GLY A 105 13.66 14.06 -24.08
CA GLY A 105 14.49 15.13 -24.59
C GLY A 105 14.57 16.37 -23.69
N LEU A 106 14.07 16.31 -22.48
CA LEU A 106 14.29 17.32 -21.44
C LEU A 106 15.48 16.89 -20.55
N LYS A 107 16.03 17.83 -19.77
CA LYS A 107 17.24 17.59 -18.95
C LYS A 107 16.94 17.22 -17.50
N ASN A 108 15.69 16.85 -17.19
CA ASN A 108 15.32 16.48 -15.83
C ASN A 108 15.82 15.07 -15.50
N ARG A 109 16.03 14.79 -14.21
CA ARG A 109 16.20 13.41 -13.74
C ARG A 109 14.82 12.76 -13.59
N VAL A 110 14.71 11.51 -13.94
CA VAL A 110 13.43 10.78 -13.89
C VAL A 110 13.52 9.61 -12.92
N ILE A 111 12.65 9.61 -11.92
CA ILE A 111 12.41 8.50 -11.00
C ILE A 111 11.05 7.88 -11.33
N TYR A 112 10.99 6.56 -11.28
CA TYR A 112 9.76 5.82 -11.43
C TYR A 112 9.52 4.91 -10.23
N ASN A 113 8.29 4.88 -9.71
CA ASN A 113 7.85 3.92 -8.69
C ASN A 113 6.58 3.22 -9.17
N PRO A 114 6.61 1.93 -9.47
CA PRO A 114 5.44 1.18 -9.94
C PRO A 114 4.36 1.02 -8.87
N HIS A 115 4.69 1.09 -7.58
CA HIS A 115 3.80 0.77 -6.44
C HIS A 115 3.14 -0.61 -6.56
N GLY A 116 3.84 -1.57 -7.07
CA GLY A 116 3.37 -2.90 -7.44
C GLY A 116 3.42 -3.12 -8.95
N TRP A 117 4.28 -4.04 -9.40
CA TRP A 117 4.41 -4.34 -10.82
C TRP A 117 3.11 -4.88 -11.41
N ALA A 118 2.57 -4.23 -12.46
CA ALA A 118 1.34 -4.67 -13.11
C ALA A 118 1.43 -6.10 -13.66
N PHE A 119 2.60 -6.56 -14.09
CA PHE A 119 2.82 -7.92 -14.57
C PHE A 119 2.80 -8.99 -13.46
N ASN A 120 2.87 -8.62 -12.18
CA ASN A 120 2.70 -9.53 -11.04
C ASN A 120 1.22 -9.75 -10.67
N MET A 121 0.31 -8.89 -11.16
CA MET A 121 -1.12 -9.02 -10.89
C MET A 121 -1.70 -10.28 -11.54
N GLN A 122 -2.80 -10.79 -10.99
CA GLN A 122 -3.50 -11.92 -11.56
C GLN A 122 -4.26 -11.49 -12.82
N GLN A 123 -3.72 -11.82 -14.00
CA GLN A 123 -4.28 -11.49 -15.30
C GLN A 123 -3.78 -12.49 -16.36
N SER A 124 -4.29 -12.38 -17.61
CA SER A 124 -3.92 -13.29 -18.69
C SER A 124 -2.41 -13.21 -19.01
N ALA A 125 -1.82 -14.33 -19.47
CA ALA A 125 -0.42 -14.41 -19.85
C ALA A 125 -0.02 -13.33 -20.88
N LYS A 126 -0.89 -13.09 -21.88
CA LYS A 126 -0.67 -12.06 -22.90
C LYS A 126 -0.54 -10.66 -22.28
N LYS A 127 -1.42 -10.31 -21.32
CA LYS A 127 -1.34 -9.02 -20.63
C LYS A 127 -0.08 -8.90 -19.78
N LYS A 128 0.32 -9.96 -19.08
CA LYS A 128 1.57 -9.98 -18.31
C LYS A 128 2.78 -9.70 -19.19
N GLU A 129 2.90 -10.40 -20.31
CA GLU A 129 4.00 -10.19 -21.26
C GLU A 129 3.97 -8.79 -21.85
N MET A 130 2.81 -8.27 -22.22
CA MET A 130 2.67 -6.88 -22.68
C MET A 130 3.20 -5.88 -21.64
N TYR A 131 2.80 -6.02 -20.35
CA TYR A 131 3.29 -5.12 -19.29
C TYR A 131 4.80 -5.26 -19.08
N LYS A 132 5.37 -6.46 -19.13
CA LYS A 132 6.82 -6.65 -19.06
C LYS A 132 7.55 -5.91 -20.19
N TRP A 133 7.07 -6.02 -21.42
CA TRP A 133 7.63 -5.30 -22.56
C TRP A 133 7.53 -3.79 -22.40
N VAL A 134 6.39 -3.28 -21.98
CA VAL A 134 6.19 -1.85 -21.72
C VAL A 134 7.17 -1.37 -20.64
N GLU A 135 7.32 -2.10 -19.53
CA GLU A 135 8.25 -1.72 -18.46
C GLU A 135 9.72 -1.81 -18.92
N LYS A 136 10.12 -2.83 -19.69
CA LYS A 136 11.49 -2.94 -20.24
C LYS A 136 11.83 -1.74 -21.13
N ILE A 137 10.94 -1.39 -22.04
CA ILE A 137 11.17 -0.24 -22.95
C ILE A 137 11.20 1.06 -22.12
N SER A 138 10.21 1.25 -21.25
CA SER A 138 10.08 2.47 -20.46
C SER A 138 11.19 2.65 -19.42
N ALA A 139 11.83 1.58 -18.98
CA ALA A 139 12.96 1.65 -18.06
C ALA A 139 14.22 2.35 -18.67
N HIS A 140 14.29 2.47 -20.00
CA HIS A 140 15.35 3.24 -20.64
C HIS A 140 15.18 4.75 -20.39
N PHE A 141 13.96 5.21 -20.15
CA PHE A 141 13.58 6.61 -20.00
C PHE A 141 13.43 7.05 -18.52
N CYS A 142 14.12 6.38 -17.60
CA CYS A 142 14.27 6.83 -16.22
C CYS A 142 15.67 6.55 -15.69
N ASP A 143 16.12 7.36 -14.75
CA ASP A 143 17.42 7.23 -14.09
C ASP A 143 17.37 6.17 -12.99
N LYS A 144 16.29 6.15 -12.20
CA LYS A 144 16.09 5.20 -11.13
C LYS A 144 14.64 4.67 -11.09
N ILE A 145 14.52 3.44 -10.64
CA ILE A 145 13.25 2.79 -10.33
C ILE A 145 13.25 2.48 -8.84
N VAL A 146 12.29 3.04 -8.10
CA VAL A 146 12.10 2.77 -6.69
C VAL A 146 11.18 1.57 -6.54
N CYS A 147 11.69 0.50 -5.93
CA CYS A 147 10.94 -0.68 -5.55
C CYS A 147 10.50 -0.54 -4.08
N ILE A 148 9.22 -0.78 -3.79
CA ILE A 148 8.67 -0.65 -2.43
C ILE A 148 8.95 -1.86 -1.54
N SER A 149 9.59 -2.91 -2.08
CA SER A 149 10.01 -4.12 -1.36
C SER A 149 11.16 -4.83 -2.09
N ASP A 150 11.87 -5.70 -1.38
CA ASP A 150 12.86 -6.59 -2.00
C ASP A 150 12.22 -7.52 -3.02
N ALA A 151 11.01 -8.04 -2.76
CA ALA A 151 10.27 -8.87 -3.70
C ALA A 151 9.99 -8.15 -5.04
N GLU A 152 9.68 -6.85 -5.01
CA GLU A 152 9.55 -6.06 -6.24
C GLU A 152 10.88 -5.95 -7.00
N ARG A 153 11.97 -5.70 -6.27
CA ARG A 153 13.30 -5.64 -6.88
C ARG A 153 13.70 -6.99 -7.50
N GLU A 154 13.50 -8.08 -6.79
CA GLU A 154 13.77 -9.43 -7.27
C GLU A 154 12.91 -9.79 -8.48
N SER A 155 11.63 -9.41 -8.46
CA SER A 155 10.73 -9.58 -9.60
C SER A 155 11.22 -8.84 -10.84
N ALA A 156 11.65 -7.58 -10.70
CA ALA A 156 12.22 -6.80 -11.79
C ALA A 156 13.51 -7.44 -12.35
N LEU A 157 14.37 -7.98 -11.49
CA LEU A 157 15.61 -8.66 -11.90
C LEU A 157 15.31 -9.98 -12.62
N ARG A 158 14.41 -10.81 -12.07
CA ARG A 158 13.98 -12.07 -12.67
C ARG A 158 13.41 -11.88 -14.08
N GLU A 159 12.58 -10.85 -14.25
CA GLU A 159 11.97 -10.51 -15.52
C GLU A 159 12.87 -9.67 -16.42
N LYS A 160 14.08 -9.33 -15.96
CA LYS A 160 15.08 -8.54 -16.72
C LYS A 160 14.50 -7.20 -17.21
N ILE A 161 13.81 -6.48 -16.31
CA ILE A 161 13.19 -5.19 -16.63
C ILE A 161 14.25 -4.13 -16.91
N CYS A 162 15.29 -4.06 -16.09
CA CYS A 162 16.41 -3.13 -16.25
C CYS A 162 17.68 -3.62 -15.56
N LYS A 163 18.78 -2.86 -15.70
CA LYS A 163 20.04 -3.14 -14.99
C LYS A 163 19.86 -2.99 -13.48
N PRO A 164 20.53 -3.82 -12.64
CA PRO A 164 20.45 -3.75 -11.18
C PRO A 164 20.75 -2.37 -10.60
N SER A 165 21.66 -1.62 -11.22
CA SER A 165 22.06 -0.27 -10.79
C SER A 165 20.93 0.77 -10.88
N LYS A 166 19.89 0.53 -11.68
CA LYS A 166 18.70 1.40 -11.75
C LYS A 166 17.70 1.13 -10.61
N LEU A 167 17.75 -0.03 -9.97
CA LEU A 167 16.78 -0.43 -8.93
C LEU A 167 17.25 0.05 -7.56
N GLN A 168 16.40 0.80 -6.89
CA GLN A 168 16.59 1.26 -5.51
C GLN A 168 15.43 0.75 -4.65
N VAL A 169 15.71 0.04 -3.56
CA VAL A 169 14.65 -0.35 -2.62
C VAL A 169 14.47 0.76 -1.60
N ILE A 170 13.24 1.27 -1.50
CA ILE A 170 12.78 2.14 -0.43
C ILE A 170 11.44 1.55 0.04
N TYR A 171 11.46 0.83 1.14
CA TYR A 171 10.24 0.25 1.71
C TYR A 171 9.20 1.34 2.01
N ASN A 172 7.95 1.07 1.72
CA ASN A 172 6.88 1.96 2.14
C ASN A 172 6.87 2.17 3.65
N GLY A 173 6.35 3.30 4.08
CA GLY A 173 6.27 3.66 5.48
C GLY A 173 4.86 4.10 5.86
N ILE A 174 4.60 4.05 7.16
CA ILE A 174 3.35 4.48 7.77
C ILE A 174 3.59 5.61 8.75
N ASP A 175 2.57 6.39 9.01
CA ASP A 175 2.61 7.50 9.96
C ASP A 175 2.43 6.99 11.39
N LEU A 176 3.54 6.64 12.03
CA LEU A 176 3.55 6.10 13.39
C LEU A 176 2.99 7.09 14.43
N GLU A 177 3.22 8.40 14.24
CA GLU A 177 2.71 9.42 15.14
C GLU A 177 1.20 9.58 15.06
N GLU A 178 0.65 9.48 13.85
CA GLU A 178 -0.80 9.50 13.63
C GLU A 178 -1.46 8.27 14.22
N ILE A 179 -0.85 7.09 14.00
CA ILE A 179 -1.35 5.83 14.57
C ILE A 179 -1.34 5.89 16.10
N GLU A 180 -0.26 6.38 16.70
CA GLU A 180 -0.14 6.49 18.16
C GLU A 180 -1.24 7.38 18.76
N LYS A 181 -1.50 8.54 18.15
CA LYS A 181 -2.52 9.50 18.55
C LYS A 181 -3.96 9.09 18.26
N THR A 182 -4.15 8.11 17.39
CA THR A 182 -5.50 7.64 17.01
C THR A 182 -6.22 7.05 18.22
N ILE A 183 -7.42 7.55 18.51
CA ILE A 183 -8.29 7.03 19.55
C ILE A 183 -8.99 5.78 19.00
N PRO A 184 -8.97 4.64 19.73
CA PRO A 184 -9.71 3.44 19.34
C PRO A 184 -11.21 3.70 19.21
N MET A 185 -11.86 2.98 18.29
CA MET A 185 -13.33 2.90 18.27
C MET A 185 -13.84 2.29 19.58
N ARG A 186 -15.05 2.66 19.99
CA ARG A 186 -15.73 2.00 21.12
C ARG A 186 -16.47 0.78 20.60
N ARG A 187 -16.22 -0.39 21.17
CA ARG A 187 -16.90 -1.65 20.78
C ARG A 187 -18.42 -1.52 20.83
N ALA A 188 -18.96 -0.87 21.86
CA ALA A 188 -20.39 -0.62 22.00
C ALA A 188 -21.02 0.17 20.85
N GLN A 189 -20.28 1.14 20.23
CA GLN A 189 -20.77 1.91 19.07
C GLN A 189 -20.92 1.05 17.81
N LEU A 190 -20.24 -0.08 17.77
CA LEU A 190 -20.24 -1.03 16.66
C LEU A 190 -21.09 -2.27 16.95
N GLY A 191 -21.79 -2.31 18.09
CA GLY A 191 -22.53 -3.50 18.52
C GLY A 191 -21.65 -4.71 18.84
N ILE A 192 -20.36 -4.49 19.13
CA ILE A 192 -19.42 -5.54 19.48
C ILE A 192 -19.46 -5.76 21.00
N PRO A 193 -19.74 -6.99 21.50
CA PRO A 193 -19.67 -7.29 22.92
C PRO A 193 -18.29 -6.99 23.52
N GLU A 194 -18.24 -6.50 24.76
CA GLU A 194 -16.97 -6.11 25.40
C GLU A 194 -16.02 -7.29 25.59
N ASP A 195 -16.56 -8.49 25.84
CA ASP A 195 -15.81 -9.75 26.01
C ASP A 195 -15.53 -10.47 24.69
N ALA A 196 -15.93 -9.89 23.55
CA ALA A 196 -15.71 -10.52 22.26
C ALA A 196 -14.21 -10.61 21.89
N PHE A 197 -13.80 -11.74 21.31
CA PHE A 197 -12.54 -11.90 20.65
C PHE A 197 -12.65 -11.38 19.20
N VAL A 198 -12.12 -10.19 18.95
CA VAL A 198 -12.31 -9.47 17.67
C VAL A 198 -11.25 -9.89 16.64
N VAL A 199 -11.70 -10.53 15.57
CA VAL A 199 -10.86 -10.89 14.42
C VAL A 199 -11.17 -9.94 13.27
N GLY A 200 -10.16 -9.21 12.80
CA GLY A 200 -10.38 -8.15 11.81
C GLY A 200 -9.66 -8.34 10.48
N MET A 201 -10.26 -7.79 9.44
CA MET A 201 -9.67 -7.61 8.12
C MET A 201 -9.87 -6.17 7.67
N VAL A 202 -8.81 -5.51 7.21
CA VAL A 202 -8.88 -4.14 6.69
C VAL A 202 -8.40 -4.10 5.25
N GLY A 203 -9.23 -3.57 4.36
CA GLY A 203 -8.86 -3.40 2.96
C GLY A 203 -10.04 -3.44 2.00
N ARG A 204 -9.75 -3.26 0.72
CA ARG A 204 -10.76 -3.32 -0.33
C ARG A 204 -11.34 -4.72 -0.45
N LEU A 205 -12.65 -4.84 -0.52
CA LEU A 205 -13.34 -6.12 -0.74
C LEU A 205 -13.20 -6.53 -2.21
N SER A 206 -12.04 -7.10 -2.54
CA SER A 206 -11.62 -7.44 -3.90
C SER A 206 -11.08 -8.86 -3.97
N LYS A 207 -11.01 -9.40 -5.18
CA LYS A 207 -10.42 -10.72 -5.42
C LYS A 207 -8.98 -10.81 -4.89
N GLN A 208 -8.24 -9.70 -4.92
CA GLN A 208 -6.89 -9.61 -4.39
C GLN A 208 -6.85 -9.89 -2.89
N LYS A 209 -7.72 -9.25 -2.13
CA LYS A 209 -7.73 -9.29 -0.66
C LYS A 209 -8.40 -10.52 -0.08
N ALA A 210 -9.08 -11.33 -0.92
CA ALA A 210 -9.72 -12.60 -0.56
C ALA A 210 -10.69 -12.52 0.65
N PRO A 211 -11.68 -11.60 0.63
CA PRO A 211 -12.65 -11.51 1.71
C PRO A 211 -13.49 -12.79 1.88
N ASP A 212 -13.70 -13.53 0.79
CA ASP A 212 -14.32 -14.85 0.80
C ASP A 212 -13.57 -15.87 1.66
N THR A 213 -12.23 -15.86 1.61
CA THR A 213 -11.38 -16.71 2.46
C THR A 213 -11.51 -16.31 3.94
N PHE A 214 -11.62 -14.99 4.23
CA PHE A 214 -11.84 -14.50 5.58
C PHE A 214 -13.18 -15.00 6.15
N VAL A 215 -14.29 -14.91 5.40
CA VAL A 215 -15.60 -15.38 5.86
C VAL A 215 -15.61 -16.89 6.09
N LYS A 216 -14.97 -17.68 5.20
CA LYS A 216 -14.82 -19.14 5.40
C LYS A 216 -14.02 -19.46 6.67
N ALA A 217 -12.95 -18.69 6.94
CA ALA A 217 -12.19 -18.83 8.18
C ALA A 217 -13.03 -18.43 9.40
N ALA A 218 -13.82 -17.36 9.30
CA ALA A 218 -14.69 -16.87 10.35
C ALA A 218 -15.68 -17.94 10.83
N LYS A 219 -16.31 -18.67 9.91
CA LYS A 219 -17.17 -19.82 10.27
C LYS A 219 -16.45 -20.82 11.16
N LEU A 220 -15.28 -21.29 10.74
CA LEU A 220 -14.51 -22.28 11.48
C LEU A 220 -13.96 -21.74 12.82
N ILE A 221 -13.61 -20.44 12.86
CA ILE A 221 -13.17 -19.77 14.07
C ILE A 221 -14.32 -19.70 15.07
N LYS A 222 -15.52 -19.33 14.64
CA LYS A 222 -16.72 -19.24 15.49
C LYS A 222 -17.06 -20.56 16.18
N GLU A 223 -16.85 -21.68 15.50
CA GLU A 223 -17.03 -23.02 16.05
C GLU A 223 -16.03 -23.34 17.20
N LYS A 224 -14.83 -22.73 17.19
CA LYS A 224 -13.77 -22.94 18.19
C LYS A 224 -13.71 -21.86 19.26
N ILE A 225 -14.15 -20.66 18.94
CA ILE A 225 -14.15 -19.46 19.80
C ILE A 225 -15.56 -18.87 19.76
N PRO A 226 -16.48 -19.34 20.63
CA PRO A 226 -17.90 -18.94 20.58
C PRO A 226 -18.15 -17.45 20.73
N ASN A 227 -17.30 -16.72 21.47
CA ASN A 227 -17.37 -15.25 21.60
C ASN A 227 -16.56 -14.50 20.51
N ALA A 228 -16.12 -15.16 19.43
CA ALA A 228 -15.47 -14.46 18.33
C ALA A 228 -16.45 -13.51 17.62
N PHE A 229 -15.96 -12.32 17.31
CA PHE A 229 -16.61 -11.31 16.48
C PHE A 229 -15.73 -10.93 15.32
N PHE A 230 -16.31 -10.80 14.13
CA PHE A 230 -15.58 -10.57 12.88
C PHE A 230 -15.81 -9.14 12.38
N LEU A 231 -14.74 -8.39 12.22
CA LEU A 231 -14.78 -6.99 11.82
C LEU A 231 -14.10 -6.81 10.47
N MET A 232 -14.87 -6.55 9.42
CA MET A 232 -14.38 -6.29 8.08
C MET A 232 -14.48 -4.79 7.78
N VAL A 233 -13.32 -4.12 7.71
CA VAL A 233 -13.22 -2.68 7.51
C VAL A 233 -12.84 -2.38 6.07
N GLY A 234 -13.77 -1.85 5.31
CA GLY A 234 -13.61 -1.53 3.91
C GLY A 234 -14.81 -1.89 3.05
N ASP A 235 -14.70 -1.59 1.78
CA ASP A 235 -15.74 -1.82 0.77
C ASP A 235 -15.11 -2.29 -0.55
N GLY A 236 -15.91 -2.71 -1.51
CA GLY A 236 -15.42 -3.09 -2.83
C GLY A 236 -16.37 -3.94 -3.64
N GLU A 237 -15.90 -4.36 -4.82
CA GLU A 237 -16.69 -5.09 -5.81
C GLU A 237 -17.22 -6.46 -5.37
N LEU A 238 -16.71 -7.01 -4.27
CA LEU A 238 -17.16 -8.30 -3.74
C LEU A 238 -18.07 -8.17 -2.51
N ARG A 239 -18.57 -6.95 -2.19
CA ARG A 239 -19.39 -6.73 -1.00
C ARG A 239 -20.59 -7.64 -0.94
N ASP A 240 -21.41 -7.66 -1.99
CA ASP A 240 -22.64 -8.47 -2.05
C ASP A 240 -22.33 -9.96 -1.87
N GLN A 241 -21.26 -10.45 -2.51
CA GLN A 241 -20.83 -11.85 -2.36
C GLN A 241 -20.38 -12.18 -0.93
N VAL A 242 -19.77 -11.22 -0.25
CA VAL A 242 -19.34 -11.37 1.16
C VAL A 242 -20.56 -11.42 2.06
N GLU A 243 -21.54 -10.54 1.87
CA GLU A 243 -22.80 -10.51 2.63
C GLU A 243 -23.60 -11.80 2.43
N ASP A 244 -23.67 -12.33 1.20
CA ASP A 244 -24.29 -13.63 0.90
C ASP A 244 -23.60 -14.78 1.66
N LEU A 245 -22.26 -14.80 1.69
CA LEU A 245 -21.51 -15.82 2.45
C LEU A 245 -21.71 -15.71 3.97
N VAL A 246 -21.76 -14.49 4.50
CA VAL A 246 -22.04 -14.24 5.93
C VAL A 246 -23.39 -14.79 6.30
N ASN A 247 -24.43 -14.55 5.47
CA ASN A 247 -25.78 -15.07 5.66
C ASN A 247 -25.82 -16.60 5.51
N GLN A 248 -25.16 -17.15 4.49
CA GLN A 248 -25.10 -18.60 4.25
C GLN A 248 -24.48 -19.36 5.45
N TYR A 249 -23.55 -18.74 6.17
CA TYR A 249 -22.87 -19.36 7.31
C TYR A 249 -23.45 -18.95 8.67
N ASP A 250 -24.58 -18.24 8.68
CA ASP A 250 -25.27 -17.76 9.89
C ASP A 250 -24.37 -16.98 10.86
N LEU A 251 -23.55 -16.09 10.28
CA LEU A 251 -22.59 -15.26 11.03
C LEU A 251 -23.12 -13.87 11.36
N GLY A 252 -24.31 -13.47 10.89
CA GLY A 252 -24.80 -12.09 10.92
C GLY A 252 -24.78 -11.43 12.31
N SER A 253 -25.04 -12.19 13.38
CA SER A 253 -24.99 -11.67 14.75
C SER A 253 -23.57 -11.40 15.30
N SER A 254 -22.53 -11.85 14.61
CA SER A 254 -21.13 -11.76 15.04
C SER A 254 -20.20 -11.26 13.92
N PHE A 255 -20.77 -10.59 12.90
CA PHE A 255 -20.01 -10.09 11.76
C PHE A 255 -20.46 -8.65 11.41
N LEU A 256 -19.48 -7.76 11.24
CA LEU A 256 -19.73 -6.38 10.84
C LEU A 256 -18.87 -6.00 9.64
N ILE A 257 -19.50 -5.50 8.56
CA ILE A 257 -18.85 -4.86 7.42
C ILE A 257 -19.10 -3.36 7.53
N THR A 258 -18.04 -2.59 7.75
CA THR A 258 -18.19 -1.14 8.01
C THR A 258 -18.43 -0.30 6.77
N GLY A 259 -18.05 -0.81 5.57
CA GLY A 259 -17.82 0.03 4.40
C GLY A 259 -16.52 0.83 4.52
N TRP A 260 -16.35 1.83 3.64
CA TRP A 260 -15.21 2.73 3.71
C TRP A 260 -15.24 3.60 4.95
N VAL A 261 -14.10 3.75 5.61
CA VAL A 261 -13.91 4.59 6.78
C VAL A 261 -12.69 5.50 6.59
N ASP A 262 -12.74 6.71 7.14
CA ASP A 262 -11.64 7.68 7.03
C ASP A 262 -10.40 7.25 7.83
N ASN A 263 -10.62 6.66 9.00
CA ASN A 263 -9.53 6.23 9.89
C ASN A 263 -9.63 4.74 10.24
N PRO A 264 -9.14 3.84 9.40
CA PRO A 264 -9.17 2.40 9.67
C PRO A 264 -8.35 2.00 10.91
N THR A 265 -7.36 2.80 11.29
CA THR A 265 -6.50 2.53 12.45
C THR A 265 -7.29 2.52 13.76
N ALA A 266 -8.33 3.35 13.87
CA ALA A 266 -9.21 3.35 15.03
C ALA A 266 -9.93 2.01 15.23
N TYR A 267 -10.30 1.36 14.13
CA TYR A 267 -10.90 0.01 14.13
C TYR A 267 -9.86 -1.08 14.37
N MET A 268 -8.63 -0.94 13.82
CA MET A 268 -7.56 -1.90 14.08
C MET A 268 -7.24 -2.00 15.56
N LYS A 269 -7.23 -0.88 16.29
CA LYS A 269 -6.89 -0.84 17.72
C LYS A 269 -7.84 -1.61 18.64
N ILE A 270 -9.00 -2.04 18.16
CA ILE A 270 -9.93 -2.88 18.93
C ILE A 270 -9.90 -4.36 18.52
N MET A 271 -9.05 -4.73 17.57
CA MET A 271 -8.88 -6.11 17.09
C MET A 271 -7.91 -6.88 17.97
N ASP A 272 -8.24 -8.12 18.28
CA ASP A 272 -7.37 -9.08 18.96
C ASP A 272 -6.46 -9.83 17.99
N VAL A 273 -6.89 -9.96 16.70
CA VAL A 273 -6.11 -10.51 15.58
C VAL A 273 -6.47 -9.78 14.29
N GLY A 274 -5.45 -9.38 13.52
CA GLY A 274 -5.59 -8.83 12.18
C GLY A 274 -5.23 -9.85 11.10
N MET A 275 -6.05 -9.95 10.04
CA MET A 275 -5.78 -10.86 8.92
C MET A 275 -5.55 -10.10 7.62
N LEU A 276 -4.50 -10.51 6.87
CA LEU A 276 -4.29 -10.13 5.47
C LEU A 276 -4.15 -11.39 4.62
N LEU A 277 -5.26 -11.85 4.07
CA LEU A 277 -5.35 -13.11 3.33
C LEU A 277 -5.16 -12.94 1.82
N SER A 278 -4.42 -11.93 1.41
CA SER A 278 -4.25 -11.53 0.02
C SER A 278 -3.74 -12.68 -0.87
N ARG A 279 -4.29 -12.77 -2.08
CA ARG A 279 -3.84 -13.71 -3.12
C ARG A 279 -2.58 -13.24 -3.86
N TRP A 280 -2.33 -11.94 -3.86
CA TRP A 280 -1.10 -11.28 -4.33
C TRP A 280 -0.98 -9.91 -3.65
N GLU A 281 0.27 -9.47 -3.37
CA GLU A 281 0.49 -8.21 -2.63
C GLU A 281 1.83 -7.55 -2.98
N GLY A 282 1.78 -6.27 -3.38
CA GLY A 282 3.00 -5.51 -3.67
C GLY A 282 3.76 -5.08 -2.42
N PHE A 283 3.04 -4.74 -1.35
CA PHE A 283 3.60 -4.42 -0.04
C PHE A 283 2.65 -4.79 1.11
N GLY A 284 1.40 -4.32 1.07
CA GLY A 284 0.42 -4.51 2.14
C GLY A 284 0.64 -3.55 3.31
N LEU A 285 0.38 -2.25 3.08
CA LEU A 285 0.51 -1.20 4.10
C LEU A 285 -0.22 -1.51 5.41
N VAL A 286 -1.30 -2.29 5.36
CA VAL A 286 -2.07 -2.71 6.53
C VAL A 286 -1.23 -3.56 7.51
N LEU A 287 -0.22 -4.29 7.02
CA LEU A 287 0.65 -5.12 7.89
C LEU A 287 1.44 -4.27 8.89
N PRO A 288 2.25 -3.28 8.47
CA PRO A 288 2.89 -2.39 9.42
C PRO A 288 1.89 -1.56 10.25
N GLU A 289 0.68 -1.27 9.75
CA GLU A 289 -0.37 -0.61 10.52
C GLU A 289 -0.86 -1.49 11.68
N TYR A 290 -1.14 -2.78 11.44
CA TYR A 290 -1.43 -3.73 12.51
C TYR A 290 -0.29 -3.84 13.53
N MET A 291 0.96 -3.93 13.05
CA MET A 291 2.14 -3.98 13.93
C MET A 291 2.22 -2.75 14.86
N ALA A 292 1.98 -1.55 14.31
CA ALA A 292 1.98 -0.30 15.07
C ALA A 292 0.84 -0.25 16.09
N CYS A 293 -0.33 -0.79 15.74
CA CYS A 293 -1.46 -0.91 16.66
C CYS A 293 -1.26 -1.99 17.75
N GLY A 294 -0.23 -2.83 17.63
CA GLY A 294 0.00 -3.95 18.54
C GLY A 294 -0.97 -5.12 18.31
N VAL A 295 -1.47 -5.27 17.10
CA VAL A 295 -2.36 -6.35 16.69
C VAL A 295 -1.55 -7.49 16.08
N PRO A 296 -1.61 -8.72 16.61
CA PRO A 296 -0.94 -9.87 16.02
C PRO A 296 -1.53 -10.19 14.65
N ILE A 297 -0.67 -10.58 13.71
CA ILE A 297 -1.00 -10.70 12.30
C ILE A 297 -1.05 -12.16 11.87
N ILE A 298 -2.08 -12.52 11.10
CA ILE A 298 -2.13 -13.72 10.26
C ILE A 298 -2.12 -13.24 8.80
N ALA A 299 -1.13 -13.65 8.02
CA ALA A 299 -1.03 -13.24 6.63
C ALA A 299 -0.68 -14.41 5.70
N THR A 300 -1.01 -14.27 4.42
CA THR A 300 -0.64 -15.27 3.42
C THR A 300 0.83 -15.16 3.02
N ASN A 301 1.47 -16.30 2.80
CA ASN A 301 2.85 -16.37 2.32
C ASN A 301 2.91 -16.16 0.80
N VAL A 302 2.70 -14.91 0.36
CA VAL A 302 2.72 -14.53 -1.07
C VAL A 302 3.52 -13.25 -1.29
N ASP A 303 4.18 -13.16 -2.44
CA ASP A 303 4.89 -11.99 -2.96
C ASP A 303 5.73 -11.24 -1.90
N ALA A 304 5.38 -9.99 -1.59
CA ALA A 304 6.13 -9.15 -0.66
C ALA A 304 5.80 -9.40 0.83
N ILE A 305 4.74 -10.14 1.16
CA ILE A 305 4.33 -10.36 2.55
C ILE A 305 5.46 -10.98 3.39
N PRO A 306 6.22 -12.01 2.93
CA PRO A 306 7.33 -12.57 3.69
C PRO A 306 8.53 -11.62 3.90
N ASN A 307 8.61 -10.52 3.16
CA ASN A 307 9.61 -9.48 3.42
C ASN A 307 9.26 -8.68 4.70
N ILE A 308 7.97 -8.58 5.02
CA ILE A 308 7.42 -7.79 6.13
C ILE A 308 7.12 -8.68 7.34
N VAL A 309 6.43 -9.80 7.13
CA VAL A 309 6.05 -10.75 8.17
C VAL A 309 7.04 -11.92 8.17
N LYS A 310 7.68 -12.15 9.31
CA LYS A 310 8.53 -13.32 9.56
C LYS A 310 7.76 -14.30 10.42
N ASP A 311 7.49 -15.49 9.87
CA ASP A 311 6.64 -16.49 10.49
C ASP A 311 7.11 -16.86 11.90
N GLY A 312 6.18 -16.85 12.87
CA GLY A 312 6.44 -17.12 14.28
C GLY A 312 7.28 -16.07 15.02
N VAL A 313 7.71 -14.98 14.33
CA VAL A 313 8.56 -13.94 14.91
C VAL A 313 7.77 -12.64 15.14
N ASN A 314 7.19 -12.05 14.11
CA ASN A 314 6.44 -10.79 14.17
C ASN A 314 5.04 -10.89 13.56
N GLY A 315 4.60 -12.10 13.29
CA GLY A 315 3.32 -12.50 12.73
C GLY A 315 3.34 -13.96 12.34
N MET A 316 2.25 -14.45 11.81
CA MET A 316 2.08 -15.84 11.39
C MET A 316 1.78 -15.89 9.90
N LEU A 317 2.45 -16.78 9.16
CA LEU A 317 2.24 -16.99 7.74
C LEU A 317 1.45 -18.27 7.48
N ILE A 318 0.50 -18.18 6.54
CA ILE A 318 -0.29 -19.32 6.08
C ILE A 318 -0.23 -19.41 4.55
N ASN A 319 -0.60 -20.56 4.01
CA ASN A 319 -0.72 -20.72 2.56
C ASN A 319 -1.88 -19.90 2.00
N LYS A 320 -1.74 -19.45 0.76
CA LYS A 320 -2.80 -18.75 0.03
C LYS A 320 -4.09 -19.59 0.00
N ASP A 321 -5.23 -18.91 0.17
CA ASP A 321 -6.58 -19.47 0.21
C ASP A 321 -6.81 -20.52 1.32
N SER A 322 -5.91 -20.61 2.31
CA SER A 322 -6.00 -21.56 3.43
C SER A 322 -6.84 -21.03 4.59
N PHE A 323 -8.16 -21.07 4.47
CA PHE A 323 -9.06 -20.68 5.56
C PHE A 323 -8.96 -21.60 6.79
N VAL A 324 -8.67 -22.89 6.60
CA VAL A 324 -8.36 -23.83 7.70
C VAL A 324 -7.06 -23.46 8.41
N GLY A 325 -6.01 -23.05 7.66
CA GLY A 325 -4.77 -22.55 8.24
C GLY A 325 -5.01 -21.27 9.06
N ALA A 326 -5.81 -20.34 8.52
CA ALA A 326 -6.19 -19.12 9.24
C ALA A 326 -6.91 -19.44 10.57
N GLN A 327 -7.86 -20.36 10.56
CA GLN A 327 -8.56 -20.80 11.78
C GLN A 327 -7.59 -21.41 12.80
N LYS A 328 -6.71 -22.36 12.41
CA LYS A 328 -5.77 -23.01 13.32
C LYS A 328 -4.85 -22.00 13.99
N VAL A 329 -4.28 -21.08 13.22
CA VAL A 329 -3.40 -20.03 13.74
C VAL A 329 -4.15 -19.06 14.64
N CYS A 330 -5.36 -18.65 14.26
CA CYS A 330 -6.21 -17.76 15.05
C CYS A 330 -6.55 -18.38 16.42
N THR A 331 -6.95 -19.67 16.45
CA THR A 331 -7.23 -20.39 17.68
C THR A 331 -5.98 -20.47 18.57
N ARG A 332 -4.80 -20.72 17.98
CA ARG A 332 -3.53 -20.73 18.72
C ARG A 332 -3.21 -19.37 19.33
N LEU A 333 -3.37 -18.27 18.58
CA LEU A 333 -3.13 -16.91 19.09
C LEU A 333 -4.14 -16.53 20.20
N ASN A 334 -5.34 -17.09 20.20
CA ASN A 334 -6.33 -16.89 21.26
C ASN A 334 -5.91 -17.61 22.55
N SER A 335 -5.34 -18.81 22.47
CA SER A 335 -4.99 -19.65 23.64
C SER A 335 -3.58 -19.48 24.16
N ASP A 336 -2.62 -19.08 23.30
CA ASP A 336 -1.20 -18.96 23.62
C ASP A 336 -0.80 -17.49 23.78
N THR A 337 -1.02 -16.97 25.00
CA THR A 337 -0.76 -15.55 25.34
C THR A 337 0.76 -15.23 25.22
N GLU A 338 1.64 -16.16 25.60
CA GLU A 338 3.08 -15.95 25.52
C GLU A 338 3.55 -15.77 24.07
N LEU A 339 3.09 -16.63 23.16
CA LEU A 339 3.34 -16.49 21.72
C LEU A 339 2.82 -15.17 21.20
N LYS A 340 1.58 -14.81 21.55
CA LYS A 340 0.94 -13.56 21.12
C LYS A 340 1.75 -12.34 21.54
N ASP A 341 2.13 -12.25 22.82
CA ASP A 341 2.87 -11.11 23.37
C ASP A 341 4.27 -10.99 22.75
N ARG A 342 4.96 -12.11 22.55
CA ARG A 342 6.25 -12.16 21.86
C ARG A 342 6.16 -11.63 20.42
N ILE A 343 5.15 -12.07 19.67
CA ILE A 343 4.92 -11.62 18.30
C ILE A 343 4.64 -10.11 18.27
N ILE A 344 3.79 -9.61 19.15
CA ILE A 344 3.45 -8.18 19.24
C ILE A 344 4.68 -7.34 19.55
N ALA A 345 5.49 -7.75 20.54
CA ALA A 345 6.71 -7.03 20.91
C ALA A 345 7.70 -6.95 19.74
N SER A 346 7.93 -8.07 19.06
CA SER A 346 8.80 -8.13 17.89
C SER A 346 8.25 -7.27 16.71
N ALA A 347 6.94 -7.33 16.46
CA ALA A 347 6.27 -6.54 15.43
C ALA A 347 6.40 -5.04 15.68
N LYS A 348 6.15 -4.57 16.92
CA LYS A 348 6.32 -3.16 17.31
C LYS A 348 7.75 -2.67 17.15
N SER A 349 8.74 -3.49 17.52
CA SER A 349 10.14 -3.16 17.31
C SER A 349 10.49 -3.04 15.81
N MET A 350 10.04 -3.98 15.00
CA MET A 350 10.31 -3.97 13.57
C MET A 350 9.68 -2.76 12.88
N VAL A 351 8.41 -2.45 13.15
CA VAL A 351 7.72 -1.33 12.46
C VAL A 351 8.38 0.00 12.80
N LYS A 352 8.77 0.20 14.04
CA LYS A 352 9.48 1.41 14.48
C LYS A 352 10.81 1.61 13.74
N ASN A 353 11.54 0.53 13.51
CA ASN A 353 12.87 0.58 12.90
C ASN A 353 12.83 0.60 11.37
N LYS A 354 11.85 -0.08 10.73
CA LYS A 354 11.87 -0.30 9.27
C LYS A 354 10.75 0.38 8.49
N PHE A 355 9.61 0.68 9.12
CA PHE A 355 8.41 1.10 8.38
C PHE A 355 7.89 2.48 8.79
N GLY A 356 8.69 3.29 9.47
CA GLY A 356 8.32 4.67 9.80
C GLY A 356 8.41 5.61 8.58
N ALA A 357 7.44 6.49 8.44
CA ALA A 357 7.36 7.46 7.34
C ALA A 357 8.55 8.42 7.27
N LYS A 358 9.11 8.83 8.42
CA LYS A 358 10.30 9.70 8.49
C LYS A 358 11.50 9.08 7.76
N ARG A 359 11.66 7.74 7.85
CA ARG A 359 12.72 7.02 7.14
C ARG A 359 12.51 7.12 5.62
N VAL A 360 11.27 6.91 5.15
CA VAL A 360 10.94 7.00 3.71
C VAL A 360 11.29 8.38 3.15
N ALA A 361 10.89 9.43 3.85
CA ALA A 361 11.20 10.80 3.46
C ALA A 361 12.71 11.05 3.41
N LYS A 362 13.46 10.62 4.44
CA LYS A 362 14.92 10.74 4.51
C LYS A 362 15.60 10.01 3.33
N GLU A 363 15.27 8.74 3.10
CA GLU A 363 15.85 7.93 2.01
C GLU A 363 15.49 8.49 0.63
N SER A 364 14.28 9.04 0.47
CA SER A 364 13.88 9.72 -0.77
C SER A 364 14.71 10.98 -1.02
N ILE A 365 14.94 11.82 0.00
CA ILE A 365 15.78 13.01 -0.11
C ILE A 365 17.22 12.64 -0.43
N GLU A 366 17.76 11.59 0.18
CA GLU A 366 19.09 11.08 -0.14
C GLU A 366 19.19 10.62 -1.60
N LEU A 367 18.19 9.93 -2.12
CA LEU A 367 18.11 9.55 -3.53
C LEU A 367 18.09 10.79 -4.44
N TYR A 368 17.30 11.81 -4.12
CA TYR A 368 17.23 13.05 -4.89
C TYR A 368 18.58 13.76 -4.97
N LYS A 369 19.26 13.92 -3.83
CA LYS A 369 20.62 14.52 -3.76
C LYS A 369 21.64 13.74 -4.57
N ASN A 370 21.58 12.42 -4.55
CA ASN A 370 22.50 11.58 -5.30
C ASN A 370 22.31 11.71 -6.81
N LEU A 371 21.08 11.91 -7.27
CA LEU A 371 20.77 12.13 -8.68
C LEU A 371 21.22 13.53 -9.16
N GLU A 372 21.07 14.57 -8.33
CA GLU A 372 21.55 15.92 -8.68
C GLU A 372 23.09 15.98 -8.82
N LYS A 373 23.83 15.29 -7.95
CA LYS A 373 25.29 15.26 -8.02
C LYS A 373 25.87 14.59 -9.27
N GLN A 374 25.05 13.85 -10.03
CA GLN A 374 25.44 13.17 -11.25
C GLN A 374 25.21 14.04 -12.51
N ASN A 375 24.84 15.32 -12.30
CA ASN A 375 24.79 16.36 -13.36
C ASN A 375 26.18 17.07 -13.48
#